data_bd0021f44b0fcd0ee7b49f260b051950
#
_entry.id   bd0021f44b0fcd0ee7b49f260b051950
#
_cell.length_a   1.000
_cell.length_b   1.000
_cell.length_c   1.000
_cell.angle_alpha   90.00
_cell.angle_beta   90.00
_cell.angle_gamma   90.00
#
_symmetry.space_group_name_H-M   'P 1'
#
loop_
_entity.id
_entity.type
_entity.pdbx_description
1 polymer ?
#
loop_
_entity_poly.entity_id
_entity_poly.type
_entity_poly.pdbx_seq_one_letter_code
_entity_poly.pdbx_strand_id
1 'polypeptide(L)'
;MQGTQQNDMFRHVVFFFIFHLFCVEVHGVEAFAMEIAGLVTRVQPLFLRTREYCKPYLTDKTPEFSVQVTAEDLSFQQSLLEAEAVEEGLKIRMFTEPFLERATIQRRIADYLLARNTVMLHGSTVAVDGKAYLFTGPCGTGKSTHTRLWRELFGHRAVMVNDDQPFLQITSSGVLAYGSPWSGKHGLSTNVCVPLAGICFLNRGIENHICRISAKDGIQSLYRQIHMPVDEDFQRKALSLADDLAGKVPLWKMYCNKELDAAKVSYSAMRGEYI
;
A
#
# COMPACT_ATOMS: atom_id res chain seq x y z
N MET A 1 59.51 21.82 6.09
CA MET A 1 58.54 21.08 6.92
C MET A 1 57.49 22.05 7.46
N GLN A 2 56.64 22.58 6.60
CA GLN A 2 55.47 23.40 6.97
C GLN A 2 54.47 23.26 5.81
N GLY A 3 53.70 22.19 5.79
CA GLY A 3 52.77 21.96 4.69
C GLY A 3 51.67 20.93 4.96
N THR A 4 51.67 20.26 6.12
CA THR A 4 50.77 19.14 6.41
C THR A 4 49.73 19.37 7.52
N GLN A 5 49.80 20.49 8.24
CA GLN A 5 48.83 20.76 9.31
C GLN A 5 47.59 21.59 8.91
N GLN A 6 47.61 22.22 7.73
CA GLN A 6 46.49 23.05 7.27
C GLN A 6 45.37 22.26 6.57
N ASN A 7 45.68 21.06 6.04
CA ASN A 7 44.69 20.22 5.36
C ASN A 7 43.83 19.37 6.28
N ASP A 8 44.26 19.05 7.51
CA ASP A 8 43.47 18.26 8.45
C ASP A 8 42.41 19.09 9.21
N MET A 9 42.71 20.39 9.42
CA MET A 9 41.75 21.27 10.06
C MET A 9 40.54 21.60 9.15
N PHE A 10 40.74 21.68 7.83
CA PHE A 10 39.66 21.87 6.86
C PHE A 10 38.78 20.61 6.68
N ARG A 11 39.37 19.42 6.76
CA ARG A 11 38.61 18.16 6.69
C ARG A 11 37.72 17.95 7.92
N HIS A 12 38.19 18.31 9.11
CA HIS A 12 37.40 18.20 10.35
C HIS A 12 36.29 19.25 10.42
N VAL A 13 36.52 20.47 9.94
CA VAL A 13 35.49 21.52 9.93
C VAL A 13 34.40 21.24 8.91
N VAL A 14 34.74 20.71 7.73
CA VAL A 14 33.74 20.34 6.71
C VAL A 14 32.94 19.10 7.15
N PHE A 15 33.57 18.13 7.84
CA PHE A 15 32.85 16.96 8.36
C PHE A 15 31.93 17.35 9.53
N PHE A 16 32.33 18.29 10.39
CA PHE A 16 31.49 18.79 11.48
C PHE A 16 30.33 19.67 10.98
N PHE A 17 30.53 20.46 9.93
CA PHE A 17 29.47 21.27 9.34
C PHE A 17 28.45 20.43 8.53
N ILE A 18 28.87 19.38 7.85
CA ILE A 18 27.97 18.45 7.14
C ILE A 18 27.17 17.61 8.15
N PHE A 19 27.80 17.17 9.27
CA PHE A 19 27.09 16.46 10.33
C PHE A 19 26.11 17.36 11.11
N HIS A 20 26.40 18.66 11.25
CA HIS A 20 25.52 19.62 11.92
C HIS A 20 24.32 20.05 11.04
N LEU A 21 24.46 20.04 9.71
CA LEU A 21 23.33 20.32 8.81
C LEU A 21 22.34 19.13 8.68
N PHE A 22 22.79 17.91 8.92
CA PHE A 22 21.91 16.72 8.95
C PHE A 22 21.29 16.42 10.32
N CYS A 23 21.85 16.98 11.41
CA CYS A 23 21.33 16.78 12.78
C CYS A 23 20.22 17.75 13.20
N VAL A 24 19.84 18.73 12.39
CA VAL A 24 18.90 19.79 12.81
C VAL A 24 17.42 19.41 12.61
N GLU A 25 17.09 18.30 11.92
CA GLU A 25 15.68 17.90 11.70
C GLU A 25 15.13 16.84 12.71
N VAL A 26 15.92 16.32 13.65
CA VAL A 26 15.49 15.19 14.51
C VAL A 26 14.81 15.65 15.82
N HIS A 27 14.88 16.90 16.19
CA HIS A 27 14.30 17.40 17.45
C HIS A 27 13.15 18.37 17.15
N GLY A 28 11.89 17.87 17.16
CA GLY A 28 10.74 18.75 17.22
C GLY A 28 9.58 18.49 16.27
N VAL A 29 9.56 17.39 15.52
CA VAL A 29 8.37 17.10 14.69
C VAL A 29 7.23 16.69 15.61
N GLU A 30 6.13 17.44 15.57
CA GLU A 30 4.95 17.19 16.39
C GLU A 30 4.28 15.84 16.02
N ALA A 31 3.95 15.06 17.06
CA ALA A 31 3.17 13.85 16.87
C ALA A 31 1.76 14.18 16.36
N PHE A 32 1.21 13.30 15.56
CA PHE A 32 -0.14 13.43 15.04
C PHE A 32 -0.92 12.13 15.17
N ALA A 33 -2.24 12.22 15.15
CA ALA A 33 -3.11 11.04 15.05
C ALA A 33 -3.69 10.93 13.65
N MET A 34 -3.78 9.69 13.15
CA MET A 34 -4.46 9.38 11.88
C MET A 34 -5.35 8.15 12.04
N GLU A 35 -6.40 8.07 11.24
CA GLU A 35 -7.33 6.94 11.22
C GLU A 35 -7.28 6.20 9.90
N ILE A 36 -7.02 4.88 9.95
CA ILE A 36 -6.97 3.99 8.79
C ILE A 36 -7.71 2.70 9.14
N ALA A 37 -8.67 2.32 8.33
CA ALA A 37 -9.49 1.12 8.51
C ALA A 37 -10.09 1.02 9.94
N GLY A 38 -10.52 2.16 10.50
CA GLY A 38 -11.09 2.26 11.83
C GLY A 38 -10.07 2.19 12.98
N LEU A 39 -8.76 2.12 12.69
CA LEU A 39 -7.71 2.19 13.69
C LEU A 39 -7.18 3.63 13.81
N VAL A 40 -7.30 4.21 15.00
CA VAL A 40 -6.68 5.50 15.32
C VAL A 40 -5.28 5.27 15.84
N THR A 41 -4.28 5.74 15.09
CA THR A 41 -2.86 5.58 15.38
C THR A 41 -2.22 6.92 15.70
N ARG A 42 -1.52 7.02 16.84
CA ARG A 42 -0.59 8.12 17.10
C ARG A 42 0.73 7.84 16.41
N VAL A 43 1.21 8.77 15.61
CA VAL A 43 2.50 8.69 14.94
C VAL A 43 3.43 9.75 15.50
N GLN A 44 4.62 9.32 15.94
CA GLN A 44 5.75 10.19 16.24
C GLN A 44 6.73 10.10 15.07
N PRO A 45 6.67 11.04 14.12
CA PRO A 45 7.51 10.97 12.93
C PRO A 45 8.90 11.57 13.19
N LEU A 46 9.87 11.20 12.35
CA LEU A 46 11.18 11.84 12.22
C LEU A 46 11.12 13.04 11.26
N PHE A 47 10.25 12.96 10.22
CA PHE A 47 10.20 13.95 9.15
C PHE A 47 8.83 14.65 9.06
N LEU A 48 8.84 15.97 8.98
CA LEU A 48 7.63 16.80 8.85
C LEU A 48 6.78 16.41 7.62
N ARG A 49 7.42 16.01 6.52
CA ARG A 49 6.74 15.56 5.28
C ARG A 49 5.83 14.36 5.49
N THR A 50 6.05 13.54 6.51
CA THR A 50 5.21 12.38 6.82
C THR A 50 3.82 12.81 7.30
N ARG A 51 3.73 13.86 8.12
CA ARG A 51 2.43 14.43 8.52
C ARG A 51 1.67 14.98 7.33
N GLU A 52 2.34 15.72 6.44
CA GLU A 52 1.72 16.26 5.23
C GLU A 52 1.24 15.13 4.29
N TYR A 53 2.02 14.08 4.15
CA TYR A 53 1.65 12.90 3.37
C TYR A 53 0.39 12.20 3.92
N CYS A 54 0.21 12.16 5.23
CA CYS A 54 -0.93 11.56 5.91
C CYS A 54 -2.13 12.54 6.07
N LYS A 55 -2.03 13.79 5.60
CA LYS A 55 -3.01 14.85 5.82
C LYS A 55 -4.48 14.46 5.59
N PRO A 56 -4.87 13.71 4.53
CA PRO A 56 -6.26 13.30 4.32
C PRO A 56 -6.81 12.31 5.36
N TYR A 57 -5.94 11.76 6.19
CA TYR A 57 -6.26 10.70 7.18
C TYR A 57 -6.08 11.20 8.63
N LEU A 58 -5.72 12.47 8.84
CA LEU A 58 -5.58 13.04 10.19
C LEU A 58 -6.91 13.05 10.92
N THR A 59 -6.85 12.85 12.24
CA THR A 59 -8.03 12.82 13.11
C THR A 59 -7.70 13.35 14.50
N ASP A 60 -8.70 13.89 15.20
CA ASP A 60 -8.59 14.32 16.60
C ASP A 60 -9.10 13.25 17.58
N LYS A 61 -9.46 12.05 17.10
CA LYS A 61 -9.90 10.94 17.93
C LYS A 61 -8.76 10.43 18.81
N THR A 62 -9.11 9.82 19.94
CA THR A 62 -8.14 9.24 20.87
C THR A 62 -7.43 8.04 20.24
N PRO A 63 -6.09 8.04 20.18
CA PRO A 63 -5.33 6.94 19.62
C PRO A 63 -5.42 5.66 20.46
N GLU A 64 -5.53 4.53 19.79
CA GLU A 64 -5.52 3.19 20.38
C GLU A 64 -4.19 2.47 20.17
N PHE A 65 -3.41 2.94 19.21
CA PHE A 65 -2.11 2.40 18.85
C PHE A 65 -1.11 3.53 18.68
N SER A 66 0.18 3.27 18.90
CA SER A 66 1.24 4.27 18.72
C SER A 66 2.39 3.70 17.91
N VAL A 67 2.88 4.50 16.98
CA VAL A 67 4.06 4.20 16.18
C VAL A 67 5.08 5.33 16.38
N GLN A 68 6.25 4.97 16.86
CA GLN A 68 7.44 5.83 16.90
C GLN A 68 8.49 5.19 16.00
N VAL A 69 9.07 5.95 15.08
CA VAL A 69 10.10 5.46 14.17
C VAL A 69 11.47 5.92 14.66
N THR A 70 12.46 5.03 14.58
CA THR A 70 13.86 5.30 14.95
C THR A 70 14.78 5.14 13.72
N ALA A 71 16.05 5.52 13.84
CA ALA A 71 17.04 5.34 12.79
C ALA A 71 17.30 3.86 12.47
N GLU A 72 17.24 2.99 13.50
CA GLU A 72 17.35 1.55 13.36
C GLU A 72 16.19 0.97 12.54
N ASP A 73 14.97 1.51 12.75
CA ASP A 73 13.80 1.13 11.96
C ASP A 73 13.96 1.45 10.46
N LEU A 74 14.58 2.60 10.14
CA LEU A 74 14.84 2.96 8.74
C LEU A 74 15.82 1.98 8.09
N SER A 75 16.90 1.63 8.80
CA SER A 75 17.89 0.65 8.32
C SER A 75 17.27 -0.73 8.13
N PHE A 76 16.44 -1.16 9.08
CA PHE A 76 15.70 -2.42 9.00
C PHE A 76 14.71 -2.41 7.83
N GLN A 77 13.96 -1.33 7.63
CA GLN A 77 13.03 -1.20 6.51
C GLN A 77 13.74 -1.23 5.15
N GLN A 78 14.93 -0.61 5.05
CA GLN A 78 15.77 -0.71 3.84
C GLN A 78 16.14 -2.17 3.56
N SER A 79 16.58 -2.93 4.58
CA SER A 79 16.96 -4.33 4.41
C SER A 79 15.78 -5.23 3.98
N LEU A 80 14.56 -4.96 4.45
CA LEU A 80 13.36 -5.67 4.01
C LEU A 80 13.06 -5.42 2.53
N LEU A 81 13.14 -4.16 2.08
CA LEU A 81 12.91 -3.80 0.67
C LEU A 81 14.00 -4.36 -0.26
N GLU A 82 15.22 -4.49 0.23
CA GLU A 82 16.29 -5.16 -0.51
C GLU A 82 16.05 -6.66 -0.65
N ALA A 83 15.61 -7.33 0.42
CA ALA A 83 15.27 -8.75 0.39
C ALA A 83 14.11 -9.02 -0.58
N GLU A 84 13.05 -8.20 -0.53
CA GLU A 84 11.91 -8.27 -1.45
C GLU A 84 12.36 -8.07 -2.91
N ALA A 85 13.21 -7.08 -3.17
CA ALA A 85 13.75 -6.83 -4.51
C ALA A 85 14.56 -8.03 -5.04
N VAL A 86 15.36 -8.69 -4.19
CA VAL A 86 16.10 -9.90 -4.55
C VAL A 86 15.15 -11.06 -4.88
N GLU A 87 14.13 -11.28 -4.06
CA GLU A 87 13.13 -12.34 -4.28
C GLU A 87 12.35 -12.13 -5.60
N GLU A 88 12.01 -10.88 -5.91
CA GLU A 88 11.32 -10.52 -7.15
C GLU A 88 12.23 -10.39 -8.37
N GLY A 89 13.55 -10.55 -8.22
CA GLY A 89 14.53 -10.38 -9.30
C GLY A 89 14.65 -8.93 -9.79
N LEU A 90 14.36 -7.96 -8.92
CA LEU A 90 14.44 -6.53 -9.18
C LEU A 90 15.82 -5.97 -8.80
N LYS A 91 16.12 -4.78 -9.31
CA LYS A 91 17.33 -4.04 -8.90
C LYS A 91 17.17 -3.51 -7.48
N ILE A 92 18.14 -3.79 -6.63
CA ILE A 92 18.26 -3.17 -5.30
C ILE A 92 18.35 -1.65 -5.47
N ARG A 93 17.61 -0.92 -4.66
CA ARG A 93 17.58 0.54 -4.64
C ARG A 93 17.75 1.07 -3.22
N MET A 94 18.51 2.14 -3.10
CA MET A 94 18.51 2.93 -1.86
C MET A 94 17.31 3.86 -1.89
N PHE A 95 16.54 3.82 -0.82
CA PHE A 95 15.38 4.69 -0.65
C PHE A 95 15.73 5.88 0.24
N THR A 96 15.01 6.97 0.11
CA THR A 96 15.17 8.13 0.99
C THR A 96 14.61 7.83 2.38
N GLU A 97 15.22 8.38 3.41
CA GLU A 97 14.76 8.19 4.80
C GLU A 97 13.27 8.55 5.02
N PRO A 98 12.72 9.66 4.45
CA PRO A 98 11.29 9.92 4.57
C PRO A 98 10.40 8.88 3.87
N PHE A 99 10.90 8.18 2.85
CA PHE A 99 10.18 7.04 2.26
C PHE A 99 10.21 5.83 3.20
N LEU A 100 11.40 5.51 3.75
CA LEU A 100 11.59 4.41 4.69
C LEU A 100 10.74 4.59 5.96
N GLU A 101 10.66 5.82 6.47
CA GLU A 101 9.77 6.15 7.59
C GLU A 101 8.30 5.82 7.27
N ARG A 102 7.80 6.31 6.14
CA ARG A 102 6.41 6.04 5.74
C ARG A 102 6.14 4.55 5.53
N ALA A 103 7.09 3.81 4.94
CA ALA A 103 6.99 2.36 4.77
C ALA A 103 7.02 1.61 6.12
N THR A 104 7.83 2.06 7.08
CA THR A 104 7.84 1.52 8.45
C THR A 104 6.51 1.74 9.16
N ILE A 105 5.96 2.95 9.10
CA ILE A 105 4.66 3.28 9.70
C ILE A 105 3.57 2.40 9.08
N GLN A 106 3.55 2.28 7.75
CA GLN A 106 2.61 1.45 7.03
C GLN A 106 2.66 -0.01 7.48
N ARG A 107 3.85 -0.60 7.49
CA ARG A 107 4.07 -1.99 7.91
C ARG A 107 3.56 -2.24 9.32
N ARG A 108 3.92 -1.39 10.29
CA ARG A 108 3.48 -1.53 11.69
C ARG A 108 1.96 -1.41 11.85
N ILE A 109 1.32 -0.54 11.09
CA ILE A 109 -0.14 -0.42 11.06
C ILE A 109 -0.76 -1.66 10.42
N ALA A 110 -0.21 -2.15 9.31
CA ALA A 110 -0.69 -3.36 8.64
C ALA A 110 -0.59 -4.59 9.56
N ASP A 111 0.53 -4.77 10.25
CA ASP A 111 0.73 -5.87 11.20
C ASP A 111 -0.29 -5.80 12.35
N TYR A 112 -0.50 -4.62 12.94
CA TYR A 112 -1.48 -4.43 14.02
C TYR A 112 -2.92 -4.70 13.56
N LEU A 113 -3.26 -4.30 12.34
CA LEU A 113 -4.60 -4.45 11.78
C LEU A 113 -5.01 -5.92 11.51
N LEU A 114 -4.05 -6.86 11.45
CA LEU A 114 -4.35 -8.29 11.36
C LEU A 114 -5.20 -8.77 12.55
N ALA A 115 -4.96 -8.26 13.76
CA ALA A 115 -5.79 -8.56 14.92
C ALA A 115 -7.24 -8.06 14.79
N ARG A 116 -7.50 -7.14 13.85
CA ARG A 116 -8.81 -6.60 13.50
C ARG A 116 -9.38 -7.21 12.22
N ASN A 117 -8.90 -8.39 11.83
CA ASN A 117 -9.28 -9.09 10.60
C ASN A 117 -9.14 -8.21 9.35
N THR A 118 -8.10 -7.38 9.31
CA THR A 118 -7.82 -6.47 8.22
C THR A 118 -6.46 -6.79 7.62
N VAL A 119 -6.42 -7.01 6.31
CA VAL A 119 -5.19 -7.26 5.55
C VAL A 119 -4.89 -6.09 4.64
N MET A 120 -3.61 -5.84 4.39
CA MET A 120 -3.15 -4.95 3.33
C MET A 120 -2.83 -5.78 2.09
N LEU A 121 -3.27 -5.34 0.91
CA LEU A 121 -3.11 -6.07 -0.33
C LEU A 121 -2.54 -5.18 -1.43
N HIS A 122 -1.52 -5.65 -2.16
CA HIS A 122 -0.95 -4.95 -3.30
C HIS A 122 -1.93 -5.00 -4.49
N GLY A 123 -2.60 -3.89 -4.76
CA GLY A 123 -3.61 -3.80 -5.81
C GLY A 123 -4.12 -2.38 -6.02
N SER A 124 -4.77 -2.15 -7.14
CA SER A 124 -5.43 -0.90 -7.46
C SER A 124 -6.93 -1.06 -7.30
N THR A 125 -7.56 -0.24 -6.45
CA THR A 125 -8.96 -0.35 -6.08
C THR A 125 -9.74 0.89 -6.47
N VAL A 126 -10.77 0.71 -7.27
CA VAL A 126 -11.71 1.75 -7.68
C VAL A 126 -13.12 1.39 -7.23
N ALA A 127 -13.87 2.37 -6.75
CA ALA A 127 -15.28 2.21 -6.41
C ALA A 127 -16.15 2.84 -7.51
N VAL A 128 -17.22 2.14 -7.89
CA VAL A 128 -18.26 2.64 -8.80
C VAL A 128 -19.61 2.34 -8.15
N ASP A 129 -20.48 3.35 -8.07
CA ASP A 129 -21.83 3.25 -7.50
C ASP A 129 -21.84 2.62 -6.09
N GLY A 130 -20.88 3.00 -5.24
CA GLY A 130 -20.77 2.55 -3.85
C GLY A 130 -20.24 1.12 -3.65
N LYS A 131 -19.69 0.48 -4.69
CA LYS A 131 -19.03 -0.83 -4.60
C LYS A 131 -17.59 -0.75 -5.10
N ALA A 132 -16.65 -1.31 -4.33
CA ALA A 132 -15.24 -1.35 -4.70
C ALA A 132 -14.91 -2.60 -5.53
N TYR A 133 -14.00 -2.43 -6.47
CA TYR A 133 -13.45 -3.47 -7.34
C TYR A 133 -11.93 -3.38 -7.27
N LEU A 134 -11.30 -4.47 -6.88
CA LEU A 134 -9.85 -4.53 -6.70
C LEU A 134 -9.20 -5.29 -7.85
N PHE A 135 -8.19 -4.67 -8.46
CA PHE A 135 -7.37 -5.25 -9.51
C PHE A 135 -5.96 -5.50 -8.99
N THR A 136 -5.52 -6.75 -9.04
CA THR A 136 -4.23 -7.18 -8.50
C THR A 136 -3.46 -8.04 -9.49
N GLY A 137 -2.21 -8.36 -9.15
CA GLY A 137 -1.29 -9.16 -9.95
C GLY A 137 0.14 -8.63 -9.87
N PRO A 138 1.12 -9.32 -10.45
CA PRO A 138 2.53 -8.94 -10.43
C PRO A 138 2.79 -7.49 -10.85
N CYS A 139 3.97 -6.97 -10.49
CA CYS A 139 4.37 -5.63 -10.89
C CYS A 139 4.33 -5.49 -12.42
N GLY A 140 3.83 -4.35 -12.91
CA GLY A 140 3.77 -4.07 -14.34
C GLY A 140 2.64 -4.77 -15.13
N THR A 141 1.74 -5.51 -14.50
CA THR A 141 0.58 -6.13 -15.20
C THR A 141 -0.45 -5.12 -15.71
N GLY A 142 -0.43 -3.88 -15.18
CA GLY A 142 -1.32 -2.83 -15.64
C GLY A 142 -2.47 -2.48 -14.68
N LYS A 143 -2.33 -2.81 -13.39
CA LYS A 143 -3.34 -2.49 -12.35
C LYS A 143 -3.83 -1.05 -12.40
N SER A 144 -2.93 -0.08 -12.23
CA SER A 144 -3.25 1.36 -12.29
C SER A 144 -3.75 1.82 -13.67
N THR A 145 -3.30 1.16 -14.75
CA THR A 145 -3.82 1.42 -16.10
C THR A 145 -5.28 0.98 -16.19
N HIS A 146 -5.62 -0.19 -15.66
CA HIS A 146 -6.97 -0.73 -15.71
C HIS A 146 -7.95 0.14 -14.89
N THR A 147 -7.58 0.54 -13.66
CA THR A 147 -8.40 1.46 -12.85
C THR A 147 -8.49 2.87 -13.46
N ARG A 148 -7.47 3.32 -14.22
CA ARG A 148 -7.57 4.54 -15.02
C ARG A 148 -8.64 4.40 -16.12
N LEU A 149 -8.71 3.28 -16.81
CA LEU A 149 -9.77 3.01 -17.81
C LEU A 149 -11.16 3.00 -17.17
N TRP A 150 -11.30 2.45 -15.95
CA TRP A 150 -12.54 2.52 -15.19
C TRP A 150 -12.93 3.97 -14.88
N ARG A 151 -11.99 4.79 -14.40
CA ARG A 151 -12.24 6.22 -14.13
C ARG A 151 -12.60 7.00 -15.41
N GLU A 152 -11.99 6.65 -16.53
CA GLU A 152 -12.32 7.22 -17.82
C GLU A 152 -13.75 6.82 -18.27
N LEU A 153 -14.12 5.55 -18.10
CA LEU A 153 -15.45 5.03 -18.48
C LEU A 153 -16.58 5.62 -17.61
N PHE A 154 -16.37 5.73 -16.30
CA PHE A 154 -17.44 6.09 -15.36
C PHE A 154 -17.40 7.55 -14.89
N GLY A 155 -16.34 8.30 -15.21
CA GLY A 155 -16.19 9.70 -14.86
C GLY A 155 -16.35 9.94 -13.35
N HIS A 156 -17.24 10.87 -12.98
CA HIS A 156 -17.52 11.24 -11.59
C HIS A 156 -18.12 10.12 -10.71
N ARG A 157 -18.65 9.05 -11.32
CA ARG A 157 -19.17 7.88 -10.59
C ARG A 157 -18.04 7.00 -10.05
N ALA A 158 -16.83 7.13 -10.60
CA ALA A 158 -15.67 6.35 -10.18
C ALA A 158 -14.85 7.11 -9.13
N VAL A 159 -14.70 6.52 -7.95
CA VAL A 159 -13.86 7.02 -6.85
C VAL A 159 -12.66 6.12 -6.68
N MET A 160 -11.46 6.68 -6.72
CA MET A 160 -10.24 5.91 -6.45
C MET A 160 -10.10 5.64 -4.97
N VAL A 161 -10.28 4.39 -4.55
CA VAL A 161 -10.11 4.00 -3.15
C VAL A 161 -8.63 4.02 -2.80
N ASN A 162 -7.81 3.29 -3.58
CA ASN A 162 -6.35 3.30 -3.44
C ASN A 162 -5.68 2.69 -4.67
N ASP A 163 -4.58 3.27 -5.16
CA ASP A 163 -3.89 2.80 -6.38
C ASP A 163 -2.72 1.85 -6.12
N ASP A 164 -2.47 1.43 -4.87
CA ASP A 164 -1.31 0.57 -4.58
C ASP A 164 -1.54 -0.41 -3.44
N GLN A 165 -1.91 0.07 -2.26
CA GLN A 165 -1.98 -0.73 -1.04
C GLN A 165 -3.24 -0.41 -0.21
N PRO A 166 -4.45 -0.80 -0.70
CA PRO A 166 -5.69 -0.73 0.06
C PRO A 166 -5.66 -1.66 1.27
N PHE A 167 -6.43 -1.31 2.31
CA PHE A 167 -6.74 -2.20 3.41
C PHE A 167 -8.10 -2.86 3.20
N LEU A 168 -8.16 -4.16 3.45
CA LEU A 168 -9.38 -4.98 3.31
C LEU A 168 -9.76 -5.57 4.65
N GLN A 169 -10.88 -5.14 5.21
CA GLN A 169 -11.40 -5.65 6.48
C GLN A 169 -12.44 -6.74 6.23
N ILE A 170 -12.19 -7.92 6.78
CA ILE A 170 -13.09 -9.07 6.70
C ILE A 170 -14.08 -8.97 7.86
N THR A 171 -15.36 -8.85 7.55
CA THR A 171 -16.46 -8.75 8.50
C THR A 171 -17.40 -9.96 8.42
N SER A 172 -18.35 -10.08 9.32
CA SER A 172 -19.40 -11.11 9.23
C SER A 172 -20.27 -10.96 7.98
N SER A 173 -20.51 -9.72 7.53
CA SER A 173 -21.40 -9.39 6.41
C SER A 173 -20.69 -9.30 5.05
N GLY A 174 -19.36 -9.40 4.99
CA GLY A 174 -18.59 -9.26 3.74
C GLY A 174 -17.22 -8.65 3.97
N VAL A 175 -16.70 -7.99 2.97
CA VAL A 175 -15.39 -7.33 3.02
C VAL A 175 -15.53 -5.85 2.71
N LEU A 176 -14.86 -5.01 3.49
CA LEU A 176 -14.80 -3.56 3.31
C LEU A 176 -13.41 -3.18 2.79
N ALA A 177 -13.36 -2.35 1.76
CA ALA A 177 -12.13 -1.77 1.24
C ALA A 177 -11.94 -0.34 1.75
N TYR A 178 -10.76 -0.04 2.25
CA TYR A 178 -10.39 1.27 2.78
C TYR A 178 -9.26 1.87 1.96
N GLY A 179 -9.34 3.19 1.76
CA GLY A 179 -8.21 3.97 1.29
C GLY A 179 -7.13 4.11 2.35
N SER A 180 -5.92 4.42 1.90
CA SER A 180 -4.76 4.69 2.76
C SER A 180 -3.87 5.76 2.11
N PRO A 181 -3.00 6.44 2.86
CA PRO A 181 -2.06 7.39 2.28
C PRO A 181 -1.08 6.73 1.30
N TRP A 182 -0.79 5.43 1.48
CA TRP A 182 0.16 4.66 0.66
C TRP A 182 -0.48 4.23 -0.66
N SER A 183 -0.46 5.12 -1.64
CA SER A 183 -1.18 5.02 -2.91
C SER A 183 -0.28 4.99 -4.14
N GLY A 184 0.98 4.58 -3.94
CA GLY A 184 1.96 4.45 -5.02
C GLY A 184 2.35 5.79 -5.66
N LYS A 185 2.95 5.70 -6.85
CA LYS A 185 3.57 6.85 -7.52
C LYS A 185 2.62 7.94 -8.01
N HIS A 186 1.33 7.62 -8.17
CA HIS A 186 0.34 8.57 -8.68
C HIS A 186 -0.41 9.32 -7.57
N GLY A 187 -0.23 8.95 -6.31
CA GLY A 187 -0.87 9.59 -5.18
C GLY A 187 -2.41 9.49 -5.19
N LEU A 188 -2.95 8.45 -5.83
CA LEU A 188 -4.38 8.31 -6.04
C LEU A 188 -5.01 7.48 -4.91
N SER A 189 -5.53 8.14 -3.91
CA SER A 189 -6.34 7.53 -2.86
C SER A 189 -7.39 8.52 -2.32
N THR A 190 -8.43 7.97 -1.75
CA THR A 190 -9.48 8.73 -1.06
C THR A 190 -9.73 8.07 0.30
N ASN A 191 -9.86 8.88 1.35
CA ASN A 191 -10.21 8.37 2.68
C ASN A 191 -11.68 7.95 2.71
N VAL A 192 -11.95 6.75 2.22
CA VAL A 192 -13.29 6.15 2.12
C VAL A 192 -13.28 4.70 2.59
N CYS A 193 -14.45 4.23 3.00
CA CYS A 193 -14.75 2.84 3.30
C CYS A 193 -15.90 2.38 2.40
N VAL A 194 -15.67 1.32 1.59
CA VAL A 194 -16.63 0.86 0.58
C VAL A 194 -16.69 -0.66 0.56
N PRO A 195 -17.88 -1.29 0.46
CA PRO A 195 -18.01 -2.74 0.30
C PRO A 195 -17.25 -3.24 -0.94
N LEU A 196 -16.44 -4.28 -0.76
CA LEU A 196 -15.68 -4.92 -1.84
C LEU A 196 -16.56 -5.92 -2.58
N ALA A 197 -16.79 -5.69 -3.88
CA ALA A 197 -17.63 -6.52 -4.73
C ALA A 197 -16.85 -7.66 -5.42
N GLY A 198 -15.53 -7.52 -5.62
CA GLY A 198 -14.73 -8.53 -6.27
C GLY A 198 -13.24 -8.20 -6.33
N ILE A 199 -12.44 -9.25 -6.50
CA ILE A 199 -10.99 -9.17 -6.74
C ILE A 199 -10.70 -9.78 -8.11
N CYS A 200 -9.97 -9.05 -8.97
CA CYS A 200 -9.61 -9.49 -10.30
C CYS A 200 -8.09 -9.56 -10.46
N PHE A 201 -7.58 -10.75 -10.79
CA PHE A 201 -6.18 -10.98 -11.11
C PHE A 201 -5.93 -10.65 -12.58
N LEU A 202 -5.16 -9.58 -12.83
CA LEU A 202 -4.87 -9.09 -14.16
C LEU A 202 -3.67 -9.80 -14.80
N ASN A 203 -3.81 -10.10 -16.07
CA ASN A 203 -2.77 -10.58 -16.95
C ASN A 203 -2.80 -9.77 -18.26
N ARG A 204 -1.65 -9.61 -18.90
CA ARG A 204 -1.58 -8.95 -20.20
C ARG A 204 -2.15 -9.88 -21.26
N GLY A 205 -2.99 -9.36 -22.13
CA GLY A 205 -3.57 -10.06 -23.26
C GLY A 205 -3.79 -9.13 -24.44
N ILE A 206 -3.92 -9.70 -25.63
CA ILE A 206 -4.29 -8.97 -26.86
C ILE A 206 -5.80 -8.73 -26.86
N GLU A 207 -6.55 -9.75 -26.47
CA GLU A 207 -8.01 -9.72 -26.35
C GLU A 207 -8.44 -9.63 -24.88
N ASN A 208 -9.60 -9.00 -24.66
CA ASN A 208 -10.17 -8.85 -23.33
C ASN A 208 -11.03 -10.08 -23.01
N HIS A 209 -10.56 -10.88 -22.06
CA HIS A 209 -11.27 -12.07 -21.58
C HIS A 209 -11.22 -12.13 -20.06
N ILE A 210 -12.37 -12.29 -19.43
CA ILE A 210 -12.51 -12.44 -17.97
C ILE A 210 -13.32 -13.68 -17.64
N CYS A 211 -12.90 -14.41 -16.62
CA CYS A 211 -13.66 -15.55 -16.09
C CYS A 211 -13.63 -15.53 -14.55
N ARG A 212 -14.71 -16.02 -13.97
CA ARG A 212 -14.76 -16.28 -12.53
C ARG A 212 -13.90 -17.49 -12.22
N ILE A 213 -13.14 -17.41 -11.12
CA ILE A 213 -12.31 -18.52 -10.63
C ILE A 213 -12.74 -18.92 -9.22
N SER A 214 -12.45 -20.17 -8.85
CA SER A 214 -12.70 -20.64 -7.49
C SER A 214 -11.70 -20.06 -6.49
N ALA A 215 -12.04 -20.08 -5.19
CA ALA A 215 -11.11 -19.72 -4.13
C ALA A 215 -9.83 -20.57 -4.22
N LYS A 216 -9.96 -21.87 -4.49
CA LYS A 216 -8.81 -22.78 -4.65
C LYS A 216 -7.86 -22.35 -5.78
N ASP A 217 -8.39 -21.87 -6.90
CA ASP A 217 -7.57 -21.46 -8.05
C ASP A 217 -6.93 -20.09 -7.85
N GLY A 218 -7.56 -19.22 -7.02
CA GLY A 218 -7.10 -17.85 -6.76
C GLY A 218 -6.18 -17.68 -5.56
N ILE A 219 -6.22 -18.61 -4.58
CA ILE A 219 -5.57 -18.42 -3.28
C ILE A 219 -4.05 -18.24 -3.36
N GLN A 220 -3.37 -18.99 -4.20
CA GLN A 220 -1.93 -18.88 -4.42
C GLN A 220 -1.54 -17.47 -4.95
N SER A 221 -2.36 -16.92 -5.84
CA SER A 221 -2.16 -15.58 -6.37
C SER A 221 -2.45 -14.51 -5.31
N LEU A 222 -3.41 -14.76 -4.42
CA LEU A 222 -3.77 -13.86 -3.33
C LEU A 222 -2.66 -13.78 -2.29
N TYR A 223 -2.09 -14.93 -1.87
CA TYR A 223 -0.96 -14.99 -0.94
C TYR A 223 0.24 -14.15 -1.39
N ARG A 224 0.51 -14.09 -2.69
CA ARG A 224 1.62 -13.30 -3.26
C ARG A 224 1.36 -11.80 -3.26
N GLN A 225 0.14 -11.37 -3.01
CA GLN A 225 -0.25 -9.96 -3.06
C GLN A 225 -0.61 -9.38 -1.70
N ILE A 226 -0.79 -10.23 -0.69
CA ILE A 226 -1.02 -9.81 0.69
C ILE A 226 0.31 -9.42 1.34
N HIS A 227 0.28 -8.33 2.10
CA HIS A 227 1.39 -7.97 2.97
C HIS A 227 1.70 -9.11 3.94
N MET A 228 2.94 -9.59 3.91
CA MET A 228 3.41 -10.65 4.77
C MET A 228 4.26 -10.06 5.90
N PRO A 229 3.83 -10.16 7.17
CA PRO A 229 4.62 -9.73 8.32
C PRO A 229 5.94 -10.48 8.45
N VAL A 230 6.88 -9.91 9.22
CA VAL A 230 8.14 -10.58 9.56
C VAL A 230 7.92 -11.67 10.62
N ASP A 231 7.01 -11.44 11.56
CA ASP A 231 6.67 -12.35 12.64
C ASP A 231 5.83 -13.54 12.14
N GLU A 232 6.24 -14.76 12.49
CA GLU A 232 5.59 -16.00 12.01
C GLU A 232 4.14 -16.17 12.49
N ASP A 233 3.78 -15.70 13.70
CA ASP A 233 2.40 -15.78 14.19
C ASP A 233 1.49 -14.84 13.39
N PHE A 234 2.00 -13.65 13.07
CA PHE A 234 1.32 -12.71 12.19
C PHE A 234 1.24 -13.22 10.75
N GLN A 235 2.27 -13.94 10.25
CA GLN A 235 2.21 -14.60 8.93
C GLN A 235 1.07 -15.62 8.88
N ARG A 236 0.98 -16.50 9.89
CA ARG A 236 -0.13 -17.48 9.99
C ARG A 236 -1.48 -16.78 10.01
N LYS A 237 -1.60 -15.68 10.73
CA LYS A 237 -2.84 -14.88 10.77
C LYS A 237 -3.15 -14.26 9.40
N ALA A 238 -2.17 -13.69 8.71
CA ALA A 238 -2.34 -13.09 7.38
C ALA A 238 -2.80 -14.14 6.35
N LEU A 239 -2.21 -15.34 6.36
CA LEU A 239 -2.62 -16.45 5.50
C LEU A 239 -4.05 -16.91 5.79
N SER A 240 -4.42 -17.07 7.07
CA SER A 240 -5.79 -17.40 7.46
C SER A 240 -6.80 -16.35 6.99
N LEU A 241 -6.46 -15.06 7.08
CA LEU A 241 -7.32 -13.99 6.59
C LEU A 241 -7.40 -13.96 5.06
N ALA A 242 -6.35 -14.41 4.35
CA ALA A 242 -6.40 -14.57 2.91
C ALA A 242 -7.38 -15.67 2.49
N ASP A 243 -7.43 -16.80 3.23
CA ASP A 243 -8.42 -17.86 3.01
C ASP A 243 -9.84 -17.35 3.24
N ASP A 244 -10.06 -16.62 4.33
CA ASP A 244 -11.35 -15.99 4.63
C ASP A 244 -11.77 -15.01 3.55
N LEU A 245 -10.84 -14.19 3.07
CA LEU A 245 -11.06 -13.22 1.98
C LEU A 245 -11.47 -13.95 0.69
N ALA A 246 -10.74 -14.99 0.30
CA ALA A 246 -11.03 -15.79 -0.88
C ALA A 246 -12.40 -16.49 -0.81
N GLY A 247 -12.85 -16.86 0.39
CA GLY A 247 -14.16 -17.46 0.62
C GLY A 247 -15.33 -16.46 0.60
N LYS A 248 -15.06 -15.18 0.87
CA LYS A 248 -16.11 -14.14 1.03
C LYS A 248 -16.30 -13.25 -0.19
N VAL A 249 -15.32 -13.14 -1.06
CA VAL A 249 -15.33 -12.21 -2.20
C VAL A 249 -15.18 -12.98 -3.51
N PRO A 250 -16.01 -12.69 -4.54
CA PRO A 250 -15.82 -13.27 -5.87
C PRO A 250 -14.42 -12.98 -6.43
N LEU A 251 -13.75 -14.04 -6.91
CA LEU A 251 -12.43 -13.95 -7.53
C LEU A 251 -12.56 -14.11 -9.04
N TRP A 252 -11.81 -13.30 -9.76
CA TRP A 252 -11.82 -13.23 -11.22
C TRP A 252 -10.39 -13.27 -11.76
N LYS A 253 -10.23 -13.84 -12.93
CA LYS A 253 -8.99 -13.79 -13.71
C LYS A 253 -9.28 -13.12 -15.05
N MET A 254 -8.46 -12.14 -15.41
CA MET A 254 -8.63 -11.38 -16.64
C MET A 254 -7.34 -11.32 -17.44
N TYR A 255 -7.45 -11.55 -18.73
CA TYR A 255 -6.45 -11.15 -19.73
C TYR A 255 -6.99 -9.91 -20.40
N CYS A 256 -6.20 -8.86 -20.50
CA CYS A 256 -6.66 -7.58 -21.06
C CYS A 256 -5.56 -6.79 -21.76
N ASN A 257 -6.00 -6.00 -22.74
CA ASN A 257 -5.23 -4.95 -23.36
C ASN A 257 -5.39 -3.60 -22.61
N LYS A 258 -5.02 -2.49 -23.23
CA LYS A 258 -5.06 -1.15 -22.63
C LYS A 258 -6.18 -0.26 -23.16
N GLU A 259 -7.12 -0.85 -23.89
CA GLU A 259 -8.24 -0.14 -24.49
C GLU A 259 -9.40 0.01 -23.50
N LEU A 260 -10.23 1.02 -23.71
CA LEU A 260 -11.39 1.33 -22.85
C LEU A 260 -12.37 0.15 -22.73
N ASP A 261 -12.44 -0.68 -23.75
CA ASP A 261 -13.26 -1.88 -23.78
C ASP A 261 -12.89 -2.89 -22.69
N ALA A 262 -11.61 -2.94 -22.26
CA ALA A 262 -11.20 -3.78 -21.14
C ALA A 262 -11.95 -3.43 -19.84
N ALA A 263 -12.23 -2.14 -19.61
CA ALA A 263 -13.00 -1.69 -18.44
C ALA A 263 -14.47 -2.12 -18.54
N LYS A 264 -15.08 -2.07 -19.74
CA LYS A 264 -16.46 -2.53 -19.95
C LYS A 264 -16.58 -4.03 -19.68
N VAL A 265 -15.67 -4.83 -20.25
CA VAL A 265 -15.66 -6.29 -20.09
C VAL A 265 -15.53 -6.67 -18.60
N SER A 266 -14.59 -6.06 -17.87
CA SER A 266 -14.41 -6.36 -16.44
C SER A 266 -15.59 -5.90 -15.60
N TYR A 267 -16.15 -4.72 -15.87
CA TYR A 267 -17.30 -4.21 -15.12
C TYR A 267 -18.54 -5.07 -15.30
N SER A 268 -18.89 -5.41 -16.55
CA SER A 268 -20.05 -6.27 -16.85
C SER A 268 -19.96 -7.62 -16.15
N ALA A 269 -18.80 -8.26 -16.20
CA ALA A 269 -18.60 -9.55 -15.55
C ALA A 269 -18.67 -9.45 -14.01
N MET A 270 -17.94 -8.48 -13.40
CA MET A 270 -17.81 -8.37 -11.95
C MET A 270 -19.07 -7.84 -11.27
N ARG A 271 -19.90 -7.07 -11.97
CA ARG A 271 -21.19 -6.60 -11.47
C ARG A 271 -22.30 -7.66 -11.62
N GLY A 272 -22.12 -8.62 -12.51
CA GLY A 272 -23.14 -9.62 -12.85
C GLY A 272 -24.25 -9.10 -13.76
N GLU A 273 -23.99 -8.00 -14.48
CA GLU A 273 -24.91 -7.40 -15.45
C GLU A 273 -24.18 -7.30 -16.80
N TYR A 274 -24.84 -7.74 -17.85
CA TYR A 274 -24.40 -7.47 -19.22
C TYR A 274 -24.78 -6.02 -19.58
N ILE A 275 -23.78 -5.24 -20.03
CA ILE A 275 -23.98 -3.90 -20.58
C ILE A 275 -24.22 -4.03 -22.08
#